data_921376ed2859815e79eb7fe800956e13
#
_entry.id   921376ed2859815e79eb7fe800956e13
#
_cell.length_a   1.000
_cell.length_b   1.000
_cell.length_c   1.000
_cell.angle_alpha   90.00
_cell.angle_beta   90.00
_cell.angle_gamma   90.00
#
_symmetry.space_group_name_H-M   'P 1'
#
loop_
_entity.id
_entity.type
_entity.pdbx_description
1 polymer ?
#
loop_
_entity_poly.entity_id
_entity_poly.type
_entity_poly.pdbx_seq_one_letter_code
_entity_poly.pdbx_strand_id
1 'polypeptide(L)'
;ASEYDQKKMNEGWFDQHMPDLNQDNVFLSQYIIQNNIWWIENYHIDGFRLDTYPYSDLQFLTNWAEAINYEYPGFGFFGEVWVNGVGVQGYFHGNNHLNTGYNSLLPGLTDFNLYDALHTGLNENFGWYEGLARIYHNLSQDYMYGDVMKNVLFLSNHDVSRFYSMMNENVDKFKMAITF
;
A
#
# COMPACT_ATOMS: atom_id res chain seq x y z
N ALA A 1 1.86 7.29 -17.59
CA ALA A 1 1.91 6.08 -18.42
C ALA A 1 1.05 6.26 -19.65
N SER A 2 1.36 5.60 -20.77
CA SER A 2 0.49 5.57 -21.94
C SER A 2 -0.77 4.73 -21.62
N GLU A 3 -1.87 4.93 -22.37
CA GLU A 3 -3.06 4.06 -22.26
C GLU A 3 -2.71 2.58 -22.44
N TYR A 4 -1.75 2.29 -23.32
CA TYR A 4 -1.27 0.94 -23.56
C TYR A 4 -0.57 0.35 -22.32
N ASP A 5 0.30 1.14 -21.66
CA ASP A 5 1.01 0.68 -20.48
C ASP A 5 0.05 0.50 -19.28
N GLN A 6 -0.91 1.42 -19.12
CA GLN A 6 -1.96 1.31 -18.10
C GLN A 6 -2.78 0.04 -18.29
N LYS A 7 -3.21 -0.21 -19.54
CA LYS A 7 -3.96 -1.41 -19.87
C LYS A 7 -3.15 -2.68 -19.59
N LYS A 8 -1.87 -2.70 -19.98
CA LYS A 8 -0.98 -3.84 -19.69
C LYS A 8 -0.77 -4.07 -18.21
N MET A 9 -0.73 -3.01 -17.41
CA MET A 9 -0.55 -3.11 -15.96
C MET A 9 -1.81 -3.63 -15.26
N ASN A 10 -2.99 -3.19 -15.70
CA ASN A 10 -4.26 -3.47 -15.00
C ASN A 10 -5.04 -4.66 -15.56
N GLU A 11 -4.78 -5.08 -16.81
CA GLU A 11 -5.45 -6.21 -17.47
C GLU A 11 -4.49 -7.35 -17.81
N GLY A 12 -3.19 -7.19 -17.52
CA GLY A 12 -2.18 -8.20 -17.75
C GLY A 12 -1.94 -9.06 -16.51
N TRP A 13 -1.52 -10.28 -16.71
CA TRP A 13 -1.10 -11.12 -15.59
C TRP A 13 0.12 -10.52 -14.87
N PHE A 14 0.08 -10.53 -13.55
CA PHE A 14 1.19 -10.05 -12.72
C PHE A 14 2.45 -10.89 -12.96
N ASP A 15 2.30 -12.21 -13.07
CA ASP A 15 3.37 -13.15 -13.47
C ASP A 15 2.74 -14.33 -14.20
N GLN A 16 3.57 -15.17 -14.86
CA GLN A 16 3.13 -16.31 -15.67
C GLN A 16 2.23 -17.32 -14.91
N HIS A 17 2.37 -17.38 -13.59
CA HIS A 17 1.59 -18.25 -12.71
C HIS A 17 0.58 -17.51 -11.84
N MET A 18 0.43 -16.19 -12.03
CA MET A 18 -0.51 -15.32 -11.30
C MET A 18 -1.45 -14.62 -12.29
N PRO A 19 -2.48 -15.34 -12.77
CA PRO A 19 -3.45 -14.76 -13.70
C PRO A 19 -4.27 -13.67 -13.02
N ASP A 20 -4.47 -12.57 -13.74
CA ASP A 20 -5.39 -11.55 -13.31
C ASP A 20 -6.84 -11.94 -13.62
N LEU A 21 -7.75 -11.60 -12.72
CA LEU A 21 -9.18 -11.79 -12.90
C LEU A 21 -9.78 -10.56 -13.57
N ASN A 22 -10.59 -10.75 -14.59
CA ASN A 22 -11.23 -9.66 -15.32
C ASN A 22 -12.34 -9.00 -14.50
N GLN A 23 -12.04 -7.91 -13.80
CA GLN A 23 -12.96 -7.17 -12.96
C GLN A 23 -14.04 -6.40 -13.75
N ASP A 24 -13.89 -6.23 -15.08
CA ASP A 24 -14.95 -5.71 -15.96
C ASP A 24 -16.13 -6.67 -16.07
N ASN A 25 -15.93 -7.94 -15.74
CA ASN A 25 -17.02 -8.89 -15.64
C ASN A 25 -17.86 -8.61 -14.38
N VAL A 26 -19.06 -8.06 -14.58
CA VAL A 26 -19.96 -7.65 -13.49
C VAL A 26 -20.27 -8.79 -12.50
N PHE A 27 -20.40 -10.04 -12.98
CA PHE A 27 -20.69 -11.18 -12.11
C PHE A 27 -19.48 -11.52 -11.24
N LEU A 28 -18.26 -11.43 -11.80
CA LEU A 28 -17.03 -11.65 -11.05
C LEU A 28 -16.84 -10.54 -10.01
N SER A 29 -17.00 -9.28 -10.38
CA SER A 29 -16.88 -8.14 -9.47
C SER A 29 -17.87 -8.27 -8.30
N GLN A 30 -19.12 -8.57 -8.57
CA GLN A 30 -20.12 -8.82 -7.54
C GLN A 30 -19.78 -10.02 -6.67
N TYR A 31 -19.30 -11.12 -7.26
CA TYR A 31 -18.87 -12.29 -6.50
C TYR A 31 -17.75 -11.96 -5.52
N ILE A 32 -16.72 -11.23 -5.94
CA ILE A 32 -15.60 -10.87 -5.08
C ILE A 32 -16.09 -10.00 -3.91
N ILE A 33 -16.91 -8.97 -4.18
CA ILE A 33 -17.48 -8.10 -3.13
C ILE A 33 -18.30 -8.94 -2.13
N GLN A 34 -19.24 -9.76 -2.62
CA GLN A 34 -20.10 -10.58 -1.76
C GLN A 34 -19.31 -11.63 -0.98
N ASN A 35 -18.27 -12.20 -1.59
CA ASN A 35 -17.39 -13.15 -0.90
C ASN A 35 -16.64 -12.48 0.26
N ASN A 36 -16.17 -11.24 0.10
CA ASN A 36 -15.50 -10.52 1.17
C ASN A 36 -16.48 -10.14 2.30
N ILE A 37 -17.70 -9.69 1.98
CA ILE A 37 -18.78 -9.48 2.95
C ILE A 37 -19.07 -10.76 3.72
N TRP A 38 -19.17 -11.90 3.01
CA TRP A 38 -19.37 -13.21 3.62
C TRP A 38 -18.28 -13.59 4.64
N TRP A 39 -17.01 -13.26 4.37
CA TRP A 39 -15.92 -13.48 5.31
C TRP A 39 -16.07 -12.63 6.58
N ILE A 40 -16.46 -11.37 6.44
CA ILE A 40 -16.73 -10.50 7.60
C ILE A 40 -17.88 -11.08 8.44
N GLU A 41 -18.99 -11.42 7.80
CA GLU A 41 -20.19 -11.89 8.50
C GLU A 41 -19.99 -13.22 9.21
N ASN A 42 -19.34 -14.18 8.56
CA ASN A 42 -19.28 -15.54 9.09
C ASN A 42 -18.08 -15.82 9.99
N TYR A 43 -16.99 -15.07 9.83
CA TYR A 43 -15.75 -15.29 10.59
C TYR A 43 -15.34 -14.10 11.45
N HIS A 44 -16.10 -12.99 11.39
CA HIS A 44 -15.87 -11.81 12.21
C HIS A 44 -14.42 -11.31 12.13
N ILE A 45 -13.87 -11.30 10.92
CA ILE A 45 -12.52 -10.76 10.69
C ILE A 45 -12.52 -9.26 10.90
N ASP A 46 -11.40 -8.69 11.34
CA ASP A 46 -11.27 -7.27 11.71
C ASP A 46 -10.75 -6.39 10.57
N GLY A 47 -10.24 -6.99 9.49
CA GLY A 47 -9.72 -6.19 8.38
C GLY A 47 -9.22 -7.01 7.20
N PHE A 48 -8.95 -6.32 6.09
CA PHE A 48 -8.37 -6.86 4.87
C PHE A 48 -7.03 -6.20 4.52
N ARG A 49 -6.06 -6.99 4.07
CA ARG A 49 -4.94 -6.54 3.27
C ARG A 49 -5.24 -6.86 1.80
N LEU A 50 -5.26 -5.84 0.96
CA LEU A 50 -5.43 -6.01 -0.48
C LEU A 50 -4.04 -6.11 -1.12
N ASP A 51 -3.71 -7.31 -1.56
CA ASP A 51 -2.44 -7.64 -2.20
C ASP A 51 -2.31 -6.97 -3.56
N THR A 52 -1.09 -6.64 -3.98
CA THR A 52 -0.78 -6.07 -5.31
C THR A 52 -1.74 -4.94 -5.76
N TYR A 53 -2.16 -4.09 -4.84
CA TYR A 53 -3.22 -3.09 -5.03
C TYR A 53 -3.10 -2.24 -6.31
N PRO A 54 -1.89 -1.74 -6.72
CA PRO A 54 -1.74 -0.90 -7.90
C PRO A 54 -2.00 -1.60 -9.24
N TYR A 55 -2.07 -2.93 -9.24
CA TYR A 55 -2.19 -3.75 -10.46
C TYR A 55 -3.62 -4.21 -10.75
N SER A 56 -4.56 -3.97 -9.84
CA SER A 56 -5.98 -4.27 -10.04
C SER A 56 -6.71 -3.09 -10.67
N ASP A 57 -7.90 -3.34 -11.23
CA ASP A 57 -8.75 -2.28 -11.77
C ASP A 57 -9.15 -1.28 -10.67
N LEU A 58 -8.80 -0.01 -10.86
CA LEU A 58 -8.99 1.03 -9.85
C LEU A 58 -10.47 1.36 -9.61
N GLN A 59 -11.31 1.25 -10.63
CA GLN A 59 -12.75 1.49 -10.48
C GLN A 59 -13.40 0.36 -9.69
N PHE A 60 -13.01 -0.88 -9.97
CA PHE A 60 -13.45 -2.03 -9.18
C PHE A 60 -13.05 -1.87 -7.70
N LEU A 61 -11.80 -1.51 -7.43
CA LEU A 61 -11.31 -1.31 -6.05
C LEU A 61 -12.09 -0.21 -5.32
N THR A 62 -12.44 0.88 -6.00
CA THR A 62 -13.28 1.95 -5.43
C THR A 62 -14.69 1.43 -5.12
N ASN A 63 -15.32 0.72 -6.07
CA ASN A 63 -16.64 0.12 -5.87
C ASN A 63 -16.65 -0.91 -4.72
N TRP A 64 -15.57 -1.70 -4.62
CA TRP A 64 -15.37 -2.63 -3.52
C TRP A 64 -15.28 -1.90 -2.18
N ALA A 65 -14.47 -0.84 -2.10
CA ALA A 65 -14.32 -0.04 -0.88
C ALA A 65 -15.63 0.64 -0.46
N GLU A 66 -16.40 1.15 -1.44
CA GLU A 66 -17.74 1.71 -1.18
C GLU A 66 -18.69 0.66 -0.62
N ALA A 67 -18.73 -0.54 -1.20
CA ALA A 67 -19.60 -1.61 -0.74
C ALA A 67 -19.25 -2.06 0.68
N ILE A 68 -17.97 -2.26 0.99
CA ILE A 68 -17.52 -2.64 2.34
C ILE A 68 -17.86 -1.54 3.35
N ASN A 69 -17.58 -0.27 3.04
CA ASN A 69 -17.88 0.86 3.94
C ASN A 69 -19.40 1.06 4.13
N TYR A 70 -20.23 0.73 3.15
CA TYR A 70 -21.67 0.80 3.26
C TYR A 70 -22.22 -0.24 4.24
N GLU A 71 -21.79 -1.50 4.10
CA GLU A 71 -22.25 -2.60 4.96
C GLU A 71 -21.60 -2.55 6.36
N TYR A 72 -20.32 -2.18 6.44
CA TYR A 72 -19.54 -2.15 7.67
C TYR A 72 -18.79 -0.82 7.84
N PRO A 73 -19.49 0.27 8.22
CA PRO A 73 -18.86 1.57 8.40
C PRO A 73 -17.69 1.52 9.39
N GLY A 74 -16.51 1.91 8.92
CA GLY A 74 -15.29 1.92 9.74
C GLY A 74 -14.54 0.57 9.77
N PHE A 75 -14.92 -0.40 8.95
CA PHE A 75 -14.15 -1.64 8.80
C PHE A 75 -12.73 -1.36 8.30
N GLY A 76 -11.74 -2.02 8.90
CA GLY A 76 -10.33 -1.82 8.60
C GLY A 76 -9.90 -2.48 7.29
N PHE A 77 -9.28 -1.72 6.38
CA PHE A 77 -8.57 -2.31 5.25
C PHE A 77 -7.43 -1.41 4.78
N PHE A 78 -6.43 -2.01 4.18
CA PHE A 78 -5.30 -1.30 3.57
C PHE A 78 -4.79 -2.03 2.33
N GLY A 79 -4.18 -1.28 1.43
CA GLY A 79 -3.59 -1.82 0.21
C GLY A 79 -2.09 -2.08 0.33
N GLU A 80 -1.62 -3.15 -0.26
CA GLU A 80 -0.20 -3.26 -0.54
C GLU A 80 0.14 -2.38 -1.74
N VAL A 81 0.82 -1.27 -1.49
CA VAL A 81 1.22 -0.31 -2.52
C VAL A 81 2.75 -0.23 -2.56
N TRP A 82 3.34 -1.17 -3.29
CA TRP A 82 4.79 -1.24 -3.44
C TRP A 82 5.22 -0.48 -4.69
N VAL A 83 5.34 0.83 -4.55
CA VAL A 83 5.75 1.75 -5.61
C VAL A 83 6.77 2.74 -5.10
N ASN A 84 7.67 3.19 -5.98
CA ASN A 84 8.70 4.16 -5.63
C ASN A 84 8.16 5.59 -5.70
N GLY A 85 8.46 6.37 -4.66
CA GLY A 85 8.12 7.78 -4.56
C GLY A 85 6.80 8.03 -3.84
N VAL A 86 6.86 8.86 -2.80
CA VAL A 86 5.73 9.17 -1.92
C VAL A 86 4.54 9.73 -2.69
N GLY A 87 4.77 10.58 -3.71
CA GLY A 87 3.70 11.11 -4.55
C GLY A 87 2.96 10.04 -5.35
N VAL A 88 3.68 9.03 -5.88
CA VAL A 88 3.06 7.91 -6.60
C VAL A 88 2.30 7.01 -5.62
N GLN A 89 2.86 6.75 -4.46
CA GLN A 89 2.22 5.97 -3.41
C GLN A 89 0.97 6.68 -2.88
N GLY A 90 1.06 7.99 -2.64
CA GLY A 90 -0.04 8.83 -2.18
C GLY A 90 -1.22 8.89 -3.17
N TYR A 91 -0.98 8.69 -4.46
CA TYR A 91 -2.05 8.59 -5.45
C TYR A 91 -3.09 7.50 -5.12
N PHE A 92 -2.64 6.39 -4.56
CA PHE A 92 -3.50 5.27 -4.17
C PHE A 92 -4.15 5.45 -2.80
N HIS A 93 -3.78 6.47 -2.03
CA HIS A 93 -4.40 6.74 -0.73
C HIS A 93 -5.73 7.46 -0.89
N GLY A 94 -6.75 7.02 -0.14
CA GLY A 94 -8.04 7.69 -0.12
C GLY A 94 -7.95 9.12 0.41
N ASN A 95 -8.71 10.01 -0.18
CA ASN A 95 -8.74 11.44 0.16
C ASN A 95 -7.36 12.12 0.11
N ASN A 96 -6.48 11.65 -0.78
CA ASN A 96 -5.16 12.25 -0.95
C ASN A 96 -5.24 13.71 -1.43
N HIS A 97 -4.16 14.46 -1.23
CA HIS A 97 -4.10 15.90 -1.57
C HIS A 97 -3.52 16.20 -2.95
N LEU A 98 -3.43 15.19 -3.84
CA LEU A 98 -2.77 15.33 -5.15
C LEU A 98 -3.66 15.92 -6.26
N ASN A 99 -4.93 16.18 -6.01
CA ASN A 99 -5.89 16.76 -6.97
C ASN A 99 -5.89 16.07 -8.35
N THR A 100 -5.89 14.74 -8.35
CA THR A 100 -5.86 13.92 -9.58
C THR A 100 -7.25 13.64 -10.16
N GLY A 101 -8.32 13.97 -9.43
CA GLY A 101 -9.70 13.63 -9.77
C GLY A 101 -10.07 12.17 -9.44
N TYR A 102 -9.14 11.36 -8.93
CA TYR A 102 -9.35 9.99 -8.48
C TYR A 102 -9.31 9.91 -6.94
N ASN A 103 -10.26 9.18 -6.37
CA ASN A 103 -10.28 8.85 -4.94
C ASN A 103 -10.51 7.35 -4.76
N SER A 104 -9.52 6.65 -4.27
CA SER A 104 -9.55 5.20 -4.06
C SER A 104 -10.43 4.78 -2.87
N LEU A 105 -10.76 5.69 -1.96
CA LEU A 105 -11.36 5.41 -0.65
C LEU A 105 -10.53 4.46 0.24
N LEU A 106 -9.29 4.16 -0.14
CA LEU A 106 -8.36 3.31 0.61
C LEU A 106 -7.87 4.04 1.86
N PRO A 107 -8.22 3.60 3.08
CA PRO A 107 -7.90 4.35 4.30
C PRO A 107 -6.41 4.45 4.59
N GLY A 108 -5.65 3.41 4.23
CA GLY A 108 -4.21 3.31 4.47
C GLY A 108 -3.55 2.35 3.48
N LEU A 109 -2.25 2.38 3.44
CA LEU A 109 -1.45 1.53 2.56
C LEU A 109 -0.14 1.13 3.25
N THR A 110 0.54 0.10 2.72
CA THR A 110 1.88 -0.29 3.20
C THR A 110 2.90 0.75 2.80
N ASP A 111 3.61 1.31 3.77
CA ASP A 111 4.60 2.37 3.49
C ASP A 111 5.97 1.80 3.14
N PHE A 112 6.11 1.35 1.90
CA PHE A 112 7.38 0.88 1.35
C PHE A 112 8.40 2.01 1.20
N ASN A 113 7.98 3.25 0.98
CA ASN A 113 8.91 4.37 0.85
C ASN A 113 9.59 4.70 2.18
N LEU A 114 8.86 4.66 3.31
CA LEU A 114 9.47 4.82 4.62
C LEU A 114 10.30 3.60 5.01
N TYR A 115 9.86 2.38 4.67
CA TYR A 115 10.67 1.16 4.83
C TYR A 115 12.03 1.30 4.15
N ASP A 116 12.05 1.71 2.87
CA ASP A 116 13.29 1.90 2.11
C ASP A 116 14.15 3.03 2.67
N ALA A 117 13.53 4.13 3.11
CA ALA A 117 14.23 5.25 3.74
C ALA A 117 14.89 4.85 5.07
N LEU A 118 14.21 4.06 5.90
CA LEU A 118 14.75 3.50 7.15
C LEU A 118 15.90 2.54 6.88
N HIS A 119 15.69 1.58 5.98
CA HIS A 119 16.70 0.58 5.65
C HIS A 119 17.97 1.23 5.08
N THR A 120 17.84 2.10 4.11
CA THR A 120 18.95 2.76 3.45
C THR A 120 19.60 3.78 4.38
N GLY A 121 18.79 4.62 5.02
CA GLY A 121 19.28 5.70 5.86
C GLY A 121 20.07 5.24 7.09
N LEU A 122 19.68 4.14 7.70
CA LEU A 122 20.41 3.58 8.85
C LEU A 122 21.71 2.85 8.46
N ASN A 123 21.90 2.52 7.19
CA ASN A 123 23.11 1.87 6.69
C ASN A 123 24.11 2.84 6.05
N GLU A 124 23.69 4.06 5.74
CA GLU A 124 24.54 5.10 5.17
C GLU A 124 25.20 5.97 6.25
N ASN A 125 26.26 6.66 5.84
CA ASN A 125 26.84 7.74 6.64
C ASN A 125 25.99 9.02 6.49
N PHE A 126 26.16 9.95 7.43
CA PHE A 126 25.51 11.25 7.35
C PHE A 126 25.93 12.01 6.08
N GLY A 127 24.93 12.58 5.38
CA GLY A 127 25.09 13.45 4.22
C GLY A 127 23.85 14.33 4.03
N TRP A 128 23.89 15.26 3.08
CA TRP A 128 22.74 16.14 2.77
C TRP A 128 21.52 15.38 2.27
N TYR A 129 21.71 14.27 1.56
CA TYR A 129 20.67 13.42 0.97
C TYR A 129 20.83 11.94 1.39
N GLU A 130 21.71 11.67 2.36
CA GLU A 130 22.13 10.34 2.78
C GLU A 130 21.93 10.17 4.29
N GLY A 131 22.00 8.94 4.76
CA GLY A 131 21.80 8.64 6.16
C GLY A 131 20.39 9.00 6.63
N LEU A 132 20.28 9.50 7.85
CA LEU A 132 18.97 9.87 8.42
C LEU A 132 18.22 10.96 7.63
N ALA A 133 18.90 11.74 6.77
CA ALA A 133 18.25 12.72 5.92
C ALA A 133 17.20 12.07 5.00
N ARG A 134 17.40 10.81 4.57
CA ARG A 134 16.41 10.07 3.76
C ARG A 134 15.07 9.92 4.46
N ILE A 135 15.09 9.64 5.75
CA ILE A 135 13.88 9.48 6.57
C ILE A 135 13.13 10.82 6.64
N TYR A 136 13.85 11.90 6.95
CA TYR A 136 13.24 13.24 7.00
C TYR A 136 12.71 13.70 5.64
N HIS A 137 13.40 13.37 4.54
CA HIS A 137 12.90 13.66 3.19
C HIS A 137 11.63 12.86 2.87
N ASN A 138 11.53 11.62 3.32
CA ASN A 138 10.31 10.84 3.16
C ASN A 138 9.17 11.47 3.96
N LEU A 139 9.33 11.62 5.28
CA LEU A 139 8.32 12.19 6.18
C LEU A 139 7.88 13.60 5.80
N SER A 140 8.75 14.41 5.20
CA SER A 140 8.40 15.77 4.74
C SER A 140 7.34 15.79 3.65
N GLN A 141 7.03 14.64 3.04
CA GLN A 141 6.04 14.48 1.98
C GLN A 141 4.70 13.88 2.47
N ASP A 142 4.57 13.63 3.78
CA ASP A 142 3.38 13.02 4.38
C ASP A 142 2.09 13.80 4.11
N TYR A 143 2.21 15.08 3.82
CA TYR A 143 1.07 15.93 3.42
C TYR A 143 0.37 15.47 2.13
N MET A 144 0.97 14.57 1.35
CA MET A 144 0.37 14.03 0.13
C MET A 144 -0.72 12.99 0.42
N TYR A 145 -0.67 12.34 1.57
CA TYR A 145 -1.69 11.37 2.00
C TYR A 145 -2.94 12.06 2.56
N GLY A 146 -4.07 11.39 2.53
CA GLY A 146 -5.28 11.86 3.19
C GLY A 146 -5.19 11.76 4.71
N ASP A 147 -4.64 10.67 5.22
CA ASP A 147 -4.37 10.43 6.64
C ASP A 147 -3.17 9.48 6.80
N VAL A 148 -1.98 10.04 6.92
CA VAL A 148 -0.74 9.26 7.04
C VAL A 148 -0.73 8.33 8.26
N MET A 149 -1.47 8.65 9.31
CA MET A 149 -1.54 7.82 10.52
C MET A 149 -2.25 6.49 10.32
N LYS A 150 -2.89 6.28 9.17
CA LYS A 150 -3.49 5.01 8.77
C LYS A 150 -2.60 4.16 7.88
N ASN A 151 -1.43 4.66 7.51
CA ASN A 151 -0.45 3.86 6.77
C ASN A 151 0.12 2.75 7.67
N VAL A 152 0.36 1.62 7.05
CA VAL A 152 0.94 0.45 7.73
C VAL A 152 2.46 0.53 7.61
N LEU A 153 3.09 0.94 8.70
CA LEU A 153 4.54 0.94 8.84
C LEU A 153 5.03 -0.46 9.18
N PHE A 154 6.13 -0.87 8.61
CA PHE A 154 6.73 -2.18 8.88
C PHE A 154 8.24 -2.15 8.70
N LEU A 155 8.94 -3.04 9.40
CA LEU A 155 10.37 -3.27 9.24
C LEU A 155 10.68 -4.55 8.47
N SER A 156 9.74 -5.50 8.47
CA SER A 156 9.85 -6.76 7.73
C SER A 156 8.45 -7.31 7.45
N ASN A 157 8.31 -8.01 6.35
CA ASN A 157 7.15 -8.83 6.03
C ASN A 157 7.62 -10.14 5.36
N HIS A 158 6.71 -10.86 4.69
CA HIS A 158 7.03 -12.13 4.03
C HIS A 158 7.73 -11.94 2.66
N ASP A 159 7.69 -10.72 2.09
CA ASP A 159 8.24 -10.39 0.76
C ASP A 159 9.63 -9.76 0.84
N VAL A 160 10.05 -9.29 2.01
CA VAL A 160 11.35 -8.65 2.21
C VAL A 160 12.21 -9.38 3.24
N SER A 161 13.52 -9.18 3.15
CA SER A 161 14.47 -9.74 4.11
C SER A 161 14.22 -9.20 5.52
N ARG A 162 14.60 -9.98 6.54
CA ARG A 162 14.51 -9.53 7.94
C ARG A 162 15.35 -8.27 8.17
N PHE A 163 14.70 -7.23 8.66
CA PHE A 163 15.35 -5.93 8.87
C PHE A 163 16.60 -6.03 9.76
N TYR A 164 16.55 -6.82 10.84
CA TYR A 164 17.67 -7.03 11.73
C TYR A 164 18.90 -7.61 10.99
N SER A 165 18.69 -8.58 10.10
CA SER A 165 19.77 -9.13 9.27
C SER A 165 20.32 -8.09 8.28
N MET A 166 19.44 -7.26 7.70
CA MET A 166 19.83 -6.18 6.79
C MET A 166 20.63 -5.07 7.49
N MET A 167 20.46 -4.93 8.81
CA MET A 167 21.26 -4.04 9.67
C MET A 167 22.56 -4.69 10.17
N ASN A 168 22.99 -5.82 9.59
CA ASN A 168 24.14 -6.58 10.05
C ASN A 168 24.06 -6.95 11.54
N GLU A 169 22.86 -7.31 12.00
CA GLU A 169 22.55 -7.70 13.37
C GLU A 169 22.87 -6.61 14.42
N ASN A 170 22.93 -5.35 13.99
CA ASN A 170 23.16 -4.21 14.87
C ASN A 170 21.89 -3.86 15.65
N VAL A 171 21.92 -4.15 16.96
CA VAL A 171 20.79 -3.94 17.87
C VAL A 171 20.41 -2.46 17.98
N ASP A 172 21.38 -1.54 17.94
CA ASP A 172 21.11 -0.11 18.11
C ASP A 172 20.40 0.45 16.89
N LYS A 173 20.83 0.09 15.67
CA LYS A 173 20.12 0.44 14.43
C LYS A 173 18.70 -0.11 14.42
N PHE A 174 18.53 -1.36 14.86
CA PHE A 174 17.21 -1.98 14.92
C PHE A 174 16.29 -1.26 15.92
N LYS A 175 16.80 -0.91 17.11
CA LYS A 175 16.04 -0.11 18.08
C LYS A 175 15.68 1.27 17.54
N MET A 176 16.61 1.94 16.84
CA MET A 176 16.31 3.21 16.20
C MET A 176 15.14 3.07 15.20
N ALA A 177 15.16 2.03 14.36
CA ALA A 177 14.10 1.79 13.40
C ALA A 177 12.72 1.55 14.03
N ILE A 178 12.66 0.90 15.21
CA ILE A 178 11.40 0.64 15.94
C ILE A 178 10.78 1.94 16.50
N THR A 179 11.57 2.99 16.67
CA THR A 179 11.08 4.26 17.25
C THR A 179 10.38 5.15 16.23
N PHE A 180 10.47 4.84 14.95
CA PHE A 180 9.71 5.50 13.89
C PHE A 180 8.38 4.79 13.63
#